data_8ba0d585112554aa238fb0fec9e495f8
#
_entry.id   8ba0d585112554aa238fb0fec9e495f8
#
_cell.length_a   1.000
_cell.length_b   1.000
_cell.length_c   1.000
_cell.angle_alpha   90.00
_cell.angle_beta   90.00
_cell.angle_gamma   90.00
#
_symmetry.space_group_name_H-M   'P 1'
#
loop_
_entity.id
_entity.type
_entity.pdbx_description
1 polymer ?
#
loop_
_entity_poly.entity_id
_entity_poly.type
_entity_poly.pdbx_seq_one_letter_code
_entity_poly.pdbx_strand_id
1 'polypeptide(L)'
;MKKSLFSTKTMVATALGAALFMVLFMFVKVPSPVPETNLQIAYGISAFFAAVYGPVAGFLIAFIGHALSDFLSYGSPWWSWVVASGISALICGLAYFKINTEGKVSTKDLLVFNVFAILGCAIAWVVVAPVLDIVIYGEPVNL
;
A
#
# COMPACT_ATOMS: atom_id res chain seq x y z
N MET A 1 24.01 4.46 7.50
CA MET A 1 23.93 2.99 7.77
C MET A 1 22.63 2.48 7.17
N LYS A 2 22.67 1.57 6.23
CA LYS A 2 21.44 0.93 5.72
C LYS A 2 20.81 0.15 6.85
N LYS A 3 19.62 0.56 7.29
CA LYS A 3 18.84 -0.18 8.28
C LYS A 3 18.51 -1.56 7.73
N SER A 4 18.65 -2.60 8.54
CA SER A 4 18.22 -3.95 8.14
C SER A 4 16.73 -3.95 7.82
N LEU A 5 16.34 -4.42 6.64
CA LEU A 5 14.94 -4.56 6.23
C LEU A 5 14.16 -5.54 7.14
N PHE A 6 14.86 -6.35 7.93
CA PHE A 6 14.32 -7.39 8.81
C PHE A 6 14.72 -7.19 10.28
N SER A 7 14.99 -5.94 10.70
CA SER A 7 15.26 -5.67 12.12
C SER A 7 14.00 -5.85 12.97
N THR A 8 14.15 -6.13 14.26
CA THR A 8 13.03 -6.18 15.22
C THR A 8 12.19 -4.91 15.17
N LYS A 9 12.84 -3.74 15.02
CA LYS A 9 12.17 -2.45 14.87
C LYS A 9 11.29 -2.42 13.61
N THR A 10 11.80 -2.92 12.48
CA THR A 10 11.04 -3.01 11.23
C THR A 10 9.85 -3.97 11.38
N MET A 11 10.03 -5.10 12.03
CA MET A 11 8.95 -6.08 12.26
C MET A 11 7.83 -5.50 13.13
N VAL A 12 8.18 -4.83 14.23
CA VAL A 12 7.20 -4.16 15.11
C VAL A 12 6.48 -3.05 14.35
N ALA A 13 7.21 -2.21 13.61
CA ALA A 13 6.63 -1.16 12.79
C ALA A 13 5.69 -1.73 11.72
N THR A 14 6.03 -2.87 11.11
CA THR A 14 5.19 -3.55 10.12
C THR A 14 3.88 -4.04 10.75
N ALA A 15 3.94 -4.67 11.91
CA ALA A 15 2.74 -5.13 12.62
C ALA A 15 1.81 -3.98 13.02
N LEU A 16 2.38 -2.91 13.61
CA LEU A 16 1.62 -1.71 13.96
C LEU A 16 1.07 -1.00 12.73
N GLY A 17 1.85 -0.91 11.66
CA GLY A 17 1.42 -0.33 10.39
C GLY A 17 0.27 -1.09 9.74
N ALA A 18 0.29 -2.43 9.79
CA ALA A 18 -0.80 -3.27 9.28
C ALA A 18 -2.10 -3.08 10.09
N ALA A 19 -1.99 -3.03 11.41
CA ALA A 19 -3.14 -2.74 12.27
C ALA A 19 -3.71 -1.34 12.00
N LEU A 20 -2.85 -0.34 11.88
CA LEU A 20 -3.26 1.02 11.56
C LEU A 20 -3.90 1.12 10.17
N PHE A 21 -3.31 0.46 9.17
CA PHE A 21 -3.89 0.37 7.83
C PHE A 21 -5.30 -0.22 7.88
N MET A 22 -5.48 -1.36 8.55
CA MET A 22 -6.77 -2.03 8.70
C MET A 22 -7.82 -1.09 9.31
N VAL A 23 -7.50 -0.43 10.43
CA VAL A 23 -8.43 0.47 11.11
C VAL A 23 -8.81 1.66 10.22
N LEU A 24 -7.84 2.30 9.59
CA LEU A 24 -8.10 3.43 8.69
C LEU A 24 -8.90 2.99 7.45
N PHE A 25 -8.59 1.83 6.90
CA PHE A 25 -9.30 1.29 5.74
C PHE A 25 -10.76 0.99 6.04
N MET A 26 -11.08 0.49 7.23
CA MET A 26 -12.45 0.19 7.65
C MET A 26 -13.26 1.45 8.00
N PHE A 27 -12.66 2.39 8.72
CA PHE A 27 -13.41 3.48 9.38
C PHE A 27 -13.20 4.86 8.76
N VAL A 28 -12.12 5.07 8.01
CA VAL A 28 -11.79 6.40 7.44
C VAL A 28 -11.91 6.35 5.92
N LYS A 29 -13.13 6.54 5.44
CA LYS A 29 -13.45 6.56 4.00
C LYS A 29 -13.93 7.95 3.61
N VAL A 30 -13.28 8.56 2.62
CA VAL A 30 -13.72 9.83 2.04
C VAL A 30 -14.45 9.53 0.72
N PRO A 31 -15.74 9.83 0.61
CA PRO A 31 -16.47 9.61 -0.63
C PRO A 31 -15.81 10.34 -1.81
N SER A 32 -15.69 9.67 -2.94
CA SER A 32 -15.23 10.28 -4.17
C SER A 32 -16.40 10.61 -5.09
N PRO A 33 -16.21 11.50 -6.10
CA PRO A 33 -17.23 11.75 -7.12
C PRO A 33 -17.52 10.54 -8.03
N VAL A 34 -16.66 9.52 -7.99
CA VAL A 34 -16.84 8.29 -8.77
C VAL A 34 -17.72 7.32 -7.97
N PRO A 35 -18.81 6.79 -8.57
CA PRO A 35 -19.68 5.82 -7.90
C PRO A 35 -18.90 4.62 -7.36
N GLU A 36 -19.31 4.10 -6.22
CA GLU A 36 -18.74 2.92 -5.53
C GLU A 36 -17.24 3.06 -5.16
N THR A 37 -16.67 4.28 -5.26
CA THR A 37 -15.25 4.53 -5.03
C THR A 37 -15.04 5.48 -3.86
N ASN A 38 -14.12 5.12 -2.95
CA ASN A 38 -13.74 5.96 -1.82
C ASN A 38 -12.24 6.27 -1.86
N LEU A 39 -11.88 7.48 -1.43
CA LEU A 39 -10.48 7.81 -1.17
C LEU A 39 -10.07 7.25 0.18
N GLN A 40 -8.99 6.51 0.19
CA GLN A 40 -8.51 5.76 1.35
C GLN A 40 -7.19 6.33 1.88
N ILE A 41 -7.22 6.93 3.05
CA ILE A 41 -6.00 7.44 3.73
C ILE A 41 -5.03 6.30 4.09
N ALA A 42 -5.53 5.09 4.27
CA ALA A 42 -4.75 3.91 4.58
C ALA A 42 -3.58 3.69 3.59
N TYR A 43 -3.78 3.96 2.30
CA TYR A 43 -2.71 3.83 1.30
C TYR A 43 -1.57 4.83 1.51
N GLY A 44 -1.88 6.04 1.98
CA GLY A 44 -0.87 7.03 2.35
C GLY A 44 -0.01 6.54 3.53
N ILE A 45 -0.64 5.89 4.52
CA ILE A 45 0.06 5.30 5.66
C ILE A 45 0.98 4.16 5.20
N SER A 46 0.51 3.23 4.38
CA SER A 46 1.36 2.15 3.87
C SER A 46 2.53 2.68 3.04
N ALA A 47 2.30 3.70 2.21
CA ALA A 47 3.35 4.37 1.44
C ALA A 47 4.40 5.04 2.34
N PHE A 48 3.96 5.72 3.40
CA PHE A 48 4.86 6.34 4.38
C PHE A 48 5.73 5.28 5.07
N PHE A 49 5.13 4.23 5.61
CA PHE A 49 5.89 3.14 6.25
C PHE A 49 6.83 2.44 5.26
N ALA A 50 6.41 2.26 4.02
CA ALA A 50 7.25 1.70 2.96
C ALA A 50 8.49 2.56 2.68
N ALA A 51 8.32 3.88 2.64
CA ALA A 51 9.43 4.82 2.45
C ALA A 51 10.42 4.84 3.62
N VAL A 52 9.96 4.57 4.85
CA VAL A 52 10.79 4.61 6.06
C VAL A 52 11.41 3.25 6.40
N TYR A 53 10.69 2.16 6.18
CA TYR A 53 11.08 0.80 6.59
C TYR A 53 11.38 -0.14 5.41
N GLY A 54 11.15 0.30 4.21
CA GLY A 54 11.48 -0.42 2.98
C GLY A 54 10.29 -1.12 2.31
N PRO A 55 10.53 -1.64 1.09
CA PRO A 55 9.47 -2.19 0.24
C PRO A 55 8.76 -3.41 0.83
N VAL A 56 9.49 -4.27 1.53
CA VAL A 56 8.91 -5.48 2.14
C VAL A 56 7.95 -5.12 3.27
N ALA A 57 8.34 -4.17 4.13
CA ALA A 57 7.47 -3.67 5.20
C ALA A 57 6.20 -3.04 4.60
N GLY A 58 6.34 -2.20 3.58
CA GLY A 58 5.20 -1.60 2.87
C GLY A 58 4.25 -2.65 2.29
N PHE A 59 4.79 -3.63 1.57
CA PHE A 59 4.00 -4.73 1.04
C PHE A 59 3.18 -5.44 2.13
N LEU A 60 3.85 -5.88 3.20
CA LEU A 60 3.20 -6.62 4.29
C LEU A 60 2.13 -5.78 5.00
N ILE A 61 2.39 -4.48 5.22
CA ILE A 61 1.43 -3.57 5.84
C ILE A 61 0.15 -3.48 5.02
N ALA A 62 0.26 -3.20 3.73
CA ALA A 62 -0.89 -3.05 2.87
C ALA A 62 -1.59 -4.38 2.60
N PHE A 63 -0.83 -5.45 2.37
CA PHE A 63 -1.37 -6.79 2.11
C PHE A 63 -2.14 -7.33 3.32
N ILE A 64 -1.50 -7.36 4.48
CA ILE A 64 -2.11 -7.90 5.71
C ILE A 64 -3.24 -6.99 6.18
N GLY A 65 -3.02 -5.67 6.19
CA GLY A 65 -4.03 -4.70 6.63
C GLY A 65 -5.30 -4.74 5.77
N HIS A 66 -5.15 -4.84 4.46
CA HIS A 66 -6.29 -4.95 3.53
C HIS A 66 -7.00 -6.30 3.69
N ALA A 67 -6.26 -7.41 3.70
CA ALA A 67 -6.83 -8.73 3.87
C ALA A 67 -7.64 -8.85 5.17
N LEU A 68 -7.11 -8.34 6.29
CA LEU A 68 -7.81 -8.33 7.57
C LEU A 68 -9.06 -7.44 7.55
N SER A 69 -8.98 -6.26 6.92
CA SER A 69 -10.14 -5.37 6.81
C SER A 69 -11.27 -5.99 6.01
N ASP A 70 -10.96 -6.63 4.89
CA ASP A 70 -11.94 -7.32 4.06
C ASP A 70 -12.54 -8.52 4.79
N PHE A 71 -11.69 -9.31 5.44
CA PHE A 71 -12.15 -10.46 6.21
C PHE A 71 -13.14 -10.07 7.31
N LEU A 72 -12.85 -8.99 8.04
CA LEU A 72 -13.73 -8.49 9.10
C LEU A 72 -14.98 -7.80 8.56
N SER A 73 -14.91 -7.15 7.41
CA SER A 73 -16.03 -6.39 6.83
C SER A 73 -16.96 -7.26 5.98
N TYR A 74 -16.42 -8.23 5.26
CA TYR A 74 -17.14 -9.01 4.24
C TYR A 74 -17.06 -10.54 4.43
N GLY A 75 -16.28 -11.02 5.39
CA GLY A 75 -16.08 -12.44 5.67
C GLY A 75 -15.02 -13.12 4.80
N SER A 76 -14.60 -12.51 3.70
CA SER A 76 -13.53 -13.02 2.84
C SER A 76 -12.82 -11.88 2.13
N PRO A 77 -11.48 -11.95 1.98
CA PRO A 77 -10.73 -10.95 1.24
C PRO A 77 -10.96 -11.04 -0.27
N TRP A 78 -10.96 -9.89 -0.93
CA TRP A 78 -10.89 -9.81 -2.39
C TRP A 78 -9.41 -9.82 -2.81
N TRP A 79 -8.90 -11.00 -3.09
CA TRP A 79 -7.46 -11.26 -3.21
C TRP A 79 -6.75 -10.46 -4.29
N SER A 80 -7.40 -10.17 -5.42
CA SER A 80 -6.84 -9.30 -6.47
C SER A 80 -6.49 -7.91 -5.95
N TRP A 81 -7.38 -7.33 -5.17
CA TRP A 81 -7.20 -5.99 -4.59
C TRP A 81 -6.24 -6.00 -3.41
N VAL A 82 -6.25 -7.06 -2.62
CA VAL A 82 -5.27 -7.26 -1.53
C VAL A 82 -3.85 -7.32 -2.09
N VAL A 83 -3.63 -8.12 -3.15
CA VAL A 83 -2.33 -8.21 -3.81
C VAL A 83 -1.94 -6.89 -4.45
N ALA A 84 -2.87 -6.22 -5.14
CA ALA A 84 -2.62 -4.91 -5.74
C ALA A 84 -2.19 -3.87 -4.69
N SER A 85 -2.85 -3.85 -3.52
CA SER A 85 -2.47 -2.97 -2.40
C SER A 85 -1.04 -3.23 -1.93
N GLY A 86 -0.67 -4.51 -1.78
CA GLY A 86 0.70 -4.89 -1.41
C GLY A 86 1.72 -4.45 -2.45
N ILE A 87 1.44 -4.67 -3.74
CA ILE A 87 2.33 -4.27 -4.84
C ILE A 87 2.47 -2.76 -4.93
N SER A 88 1.39 -2.00 -4.76
CA SER A 88 1.43 -0.54 -4.72
C SER A 88 2.41 -0.05 -3.65
N ALA A 89 2.27 -0.55 -2.42
CA ALA A 89 3.14 -0.19 -1.31
C ALA A 89 4.59 -0.68 -1.49
N LEU A 90 4.79 -1.85 -2.11
CA LEU A 90 6.12 -2.36 -2.43
C LEU A 90 6.85 -1.43 -3.40
N ILE A 91 6.20 -1.02 -4.49
CA ILE A 91 6.80 -0.11 -5.47
C ILE A 91 7.09 1.24 -4.83
N CYS A 92 6.14 1.78 -4.04
CA CYS A 92 6.38 3.01 -3.28
C CYS A 92 7.59 2.87 -2.34
N GLY A 93 7.75 1.71 -1.72
CA GLY A 93 8.87 1.39 -0.83
C GLY A 93 10.24 1.32 -1.52
N LEU A 94 10.32 1.23 -2.84
CA LEU A 94 11.59 1.35 -3.55
C LEU A 94 12.22 2.74 -3.39
N ALA A 95 11.42 3.76 -3.09
CA ALA A 95 11.91 5.09 -2.73
C ALA A 95 12.87 5.06 -1.51
N TYR A 96 12.71 4.09 -0.59
CA TYR A 96 13.58 3.88 0.57
C TYR A 96 15.09 3.88 0.22
N PHE A 97 15.44 3.32 -0.93
CA PHE A 97 16.84 3.23 -1.38
C PHE A 97 17.38 4.53 -1.98
N LYS A 98 16.51 5.52 -2.21
CA LYS A 98 16.83 6.74 -2.93
C LYS A 98 16.65 8.01 -2.12
N ILE A 99 15.86 7.98 -1.05
CA ILE A 99 15.55 9.13 -0.21
C ILE A 99 16.31 9.09 1.12
N ASN A 100 16.53 10.27 1.69
CA ASN A 100 17.11 10.41 3.02
C ASN A 100 16.02 10.52 4.08
N THR A 101 15.87 9.49 4.91
CA THR A 101 14.89 9.45 6.01
C THR A 101 15.50 9.74 7.38
N GLU A 102 16.83 10.00 7.45
CA GLU A 102 17.54 10.17 8.72
C GLU A 102 17.90 11.65 9.02
N GLY A 103 17.41 12.58 8.23
CA GLY A 103 17.71 14.00 8.39
C GLY A 103 16.60 14.89 7.85
N LYS A 104 16.97 16.07 7.38
CA LYS A 104 16.01 16.94 6.69
C LYS A 104 15.63 16.31 5.35
N VAL A 105 14.35 16.05 5.19
CA VAL A 105 13.79 15.63 3.90
C VAL A 105 13.87 16.80 2.92
N SER A 106 14.52 16.58 1.80
CA SER A 106 14.66 17.60 0.75
C SER A 106 13.49 17.57 -0.22
N THR A 107 13.31 18.63 -1.01
CA THR A 107 12.33 18.64 -2.10
C THR A 107 12.57 17.50 -3.09
N LYS A 108 13.83 17.15 -3.34
CA LYS A 108 14.20 16.02 -4.19
C LYS A 108 13.68 14.69 -3.61
N ASP A 109 13.82 14.49 -2.30
CA ASP A 109 13.31 13.27 -1.64
C ASP A 109 11.79 13.15 -1.77
N LEU A 110 11.07 14.28 -1.59
CA LEU A 110 9.62 14.33 -1.79
C LEU A 110 9.22 14.03 -3.23
N LEU A 111 9.94 14.58 -4.22
CA LEU A 111 9.68 14.28 -5.63
C LEU A 111 9.90 12.81 -5.95
N VAL A 112 11.00 12.23 -5.48
CA VAL A 112 11.29 10.79 -5.67
C VAL A 112 10.20 9.93 -5.02
N PHE A 113 9.81 10.23 -3.79
CA PHE A 113 8.72 9.54 -3.10
C PHE A 113 7.42 9.58 -3.91
N ASN A 114 7.01 10.77 -4.37
CA ASN A 114 5.78 10.94 -5.14
C ASN A 114 5.82 10.20 -6.49
N VAL A 115 6.97 10.18 -7.18
CA VAL A 115 7.12 9.41 -8.42
C VAL A 115 6.88 7.92 -8.18
N PHE A 116 7.49 7.34 -7.15
CA PHE A 116 7.27 5.93 -6.80
C PHE A 116 5.85 5.66 -6.32
N ALA A 117 5.23 6.59 -5.59
CA ALA A 117 3.83 6.47 -5.16
C ALA A 117 2.87 6.46 -6.37
N ILE A 118 3.05 7.38 -7.31
CA ILE A 118 2.23 7.44 -8.54
C ILE A 118 2.43 6.18 -9.38
N LEU A 119 3.67 5.74 -9.59
CA LEU A 119 3.96 4.51 -10.33
C LEU A 119 3.37 3.28 -9.65
N GLY A 120 3.48 3.18 -8.32
CA GLY A 120 2.91 2.09 -7.55
C GLY A 120 1.39 2.03 -7.69
N CYS A 121 0.71 3.17 -7.56
CA CYS A 121 -0.73 3.26 -7.76
C CYS A 121 -1.13 2.92 -9.20
N ALA A 122 -0.45 3.49 -10.20
CA ALA A 122 -0.77 3.23 -11.60
C ALA A 122 -0.62 1.73 -11.95
N ILE A 123 0.51 1.10 -11.58
CA ILE A 123 0.74 -0.31 -11.86
C ILE A 123 -0.27 -1.19 -11.10
N ALA A 124 -0.48 -0.93 -9.83
CA ALA A 124 -1.36 -1.76 -9.00
C ALA A 124 -2.83 -1.70 -9.45
N TRP A 125 -3.35 -0.51 -9.69
CA TRP A 125 -4.79 -0.32 -9.95
C TRP A 125 -5.18 -0.36 -11.42
N VAL A 126 -4.26 -0.04 -12.34
CA VAL A 126 -4.54 -0.07 -13.79
C VAL A 126 -4.15 -1.41 -14.41
N VAL A 127 -3.17 -2.12 -13.84
CA VAL A 127 -2.65 -3.37 -14.41
C VAL A 127 -2.93 -4.56 -13.50
N VAL A 128 -2.41 -4.55 -12.27
CA VAL A 128 -2.41 -5.74 -11.39
C VAL A 128 -3.83 -6.12 -10.98
N ALA A 129 -4.60 -5.19 -10.43
CA ALA A 129 -5.95 -5.48 -9.96
C ALA A 129 -6.88 -5.98 -11.09
N PRO A 130 -7.00 -5.29 -12.24
CA PRO A 130 -7.84 -5.78 -13.33
C PRO A 130 -7.40 -7.13 -13.90
N VAL A 131 -6.09 -7.35 -14.06
CA VAL A 131 -5.58 -8.64 -14.55
C VAL A 131 -5.91 -9.76 -13.58
N LEU A 132 -5.73 -9.55 -12.28
CA LEU A 132 -6.05 -10.57 -11.27
C LEU A 132 -7.56 -10.77 -11.12
N ASP A 133 -8.39 -9.73 -11.30
CA ASP A 133 -9.85 -9.89 -11.31
C ASP A 133 -10.31 -10.80 -12.44
N ILE A 134 -9.72 -10.66 -13.63
CA ILE A 134 -9.99 -11.55 -14.76
C ILE A 134 -9.51 -12.98 -14.46
N VAL A 135 -8.29 -13.14 -13.99
CA VAL A 135 -7.64 -14.45 -13.81
C VAL A 135 -8.24 -15.22 -12.64
N ILE A 136 -8.52 -14.56 -11.52
CA ILE A 136 -9.00 -15.22 -10.29
C ILE A 136 -10.52 -15.35 -10.28
N TYR A 137 -11.25 -14.31 -10.70
CA TYR A 137 -12.69 -14.22 -10.55
C TYR A 137 -13.46 -14.30 -11.87
N GLY A 138 -12.77 -14.28 -13.01
CA GLY A 138 -13.40 -14.30 -14.33
C GLY A 138 -14.24 -13.05 -14.64
N GLU A 139 -13.93 -11.93 -13.97
CA GLU A 139 -14.64 -10.67 -14.16
C GLU A 139 -14.43 -10.14 -15.59
N PRO A 140 -15.49 -9.72 -16.30
CA PRO A 140 -15.34 -9.13 -17.61
C PRO A 140 -14.66 -7.76 -17.47
N VAL A 141 -13.75 -7.43 -18.41
CA VAL A 141 -13.19 -6.09 -18.52
C VAL A 141 -14.29 -5.15 -19.01
N ASN A 142 -14.94 -4.48 -18.12
CA ASN A 142 -15.82 -3.36 -18.47
C ASN A 142 -14.94 -2.09 -18.57
N LEU A 143 -14.44 -1.83 -19.77
CA LEU A 143 -13.79 -0.57 -20.10
C LEU A 143 -14.84 0.53 -20.29
#